data_1dca27014967bc2a6b32b902d589f6e1
#
_entry.id   1dca27014967bc2a6b32b902d589f6e1
#
_cell.length_a   1.000
_cell.length_b   1.000
_cell.length_c   1.000
_cell.angle_alpha   90.00
_cell.angle_beta   90.00
_cell.angle_gamma   90.00
#
_symmetry.space_group_name_H-M   'P 1'
#
loop_
_entity.id
_entity.type
_entity.pdbx_description
1 polymer ?
#
loop_
_entity_poly.entity_id
_entity_poly.type
_entity_poly.pdbx_seq_one_letter_code
_entity_poly.pdbx_strand_id
1 'polypeptide(L)'
;MKRVTLLGILAISFSLTAFVACTTTEQTIGTDASVSATAVDEAQAASVNDEVISSADAYVSAIDAAGYTAVGAIDKVSSPTTNGFKKIIDGVVTITVDRAGLNDFPKKICIDFGTAGVTVKRGNVLKGKIYITVSGRMTVAGSSRTFLFSDFYVNGNQLKGGKTVMFKGYNDAQKPYWTIVAKDTLVRTDSTKVIWNTERVRTRIESADAGVKYSITGTSNGINGKGVAYTMEIDPTKPLIIGAGCPYFVSGAVIITTEKRSALLDYGDGTADAIATLTINGVTKEIKLKK
;
A
#
# COMPACT_ATOMS: atom_id res chain seq x y z
N MET A 1 32.10 6.14 -95.86
CA MET A 1 30.85 6.07 -95.11
C MET A 1 30.86 4.81 -94.24
N LYS A 2 31.16 4.95 -92.97
CA LYS A 2 31.13 3.85 -92.00
C LYS A 2 30.24 4.28 -90.86
N ARG A 3 29.13 3.55 -90.64
CA ARG A 3 28.24 3.72 -89.55
C ARG A 3 28.81 3.04 -88.30
N VAL A 4 28.93 3.79 -87.23
CA VAL A 4 29.29 3.22 -85.91
C VAL A 4 28.02 3.10 -85.12
N THR A 5 27.70 1.87 -84.69
CA THR A 5 26.60 1.52 -83.83
C THR A 5 27.06 1.59 -82.41
N LEU A 6 26.41 2.43 -81.58
CA LEU A 6 26.69 2.58 -80.15
C LEU A 6 25.79 1.63 -79.40
N LEU A 7 26.38 0.64 -78.70
CA LEU A 7 25.67 -0.26 -77.78
C LEU A 7 25.53 0.45 -76.42
N GLY A 8 24.30 0.70 -76.04
CA GLY A 8 24.00 1.21 -74.69
C GLY A 8 23.94 0.05 -73.66
N ILE A 9 24.79 0.13 -72.65
CA ILE A 9 24.77 -0.76 -71.50
C ILE A 9 23.81 -0.18 -70.47
N LEU A 10 22.68 -0.86 -70.22
CA LEU A 10 21.70 -0.52 -69.18
C LEU A 10 22.21 -1.11 -67.88
N ALA A 11 22.75 -0.30 -66.99
CA ALA A 11 23.10 -0.71 -65.63
C ALA A 11 21.84 -0.68 -64.74
N ILE A 12 21.32 -1.85 -64.40
CA ILE A 12 20.23 -2.02 -63.42
C ILE A 12 20.86 -1.94 -62.02
N SER A 13 20.70 -0.80 -61.34
CA SER A 13 21.04 -0.64 -59.94
C SER A 13 19.98 -1.29 -59.08
N PHE A 14 20.28 -2.43 -58.49
CA PHE A 14 19.48 -3.10 -57.50
C PHE A 14 19.66 -2.38 -56.15
N SER A 15 18.78 -1.46 -55.82
CA SER A 15 18.74 -0.84 -54.50
C SER A 15 18.21 -1.83 -53.48
N LEU A 16 19.10 -2.40 -52.70
CA LEU A 16 18.79 -3.24 -51.54
C LEU A 16 18.23 -2.33 -50.40
N THR A 17 16.91 -2.16 -50.40
CA THR A 17 16.23 -1.55 -49.24
C THR A 17 16.25 -2.56 -48.08
N ALA A 18 17.18 -2.43 -47.17
CA ALA A 18 17.17 -3.12 -45.90
C ALA A 18 15.95 -2.64 -45.12
N PHE A 19 14.94 -3.49 -45.02
CA PHE A 19 13.87 -3.34 -44.04
C PHE A 19 14.47 -3.54 -42.65
N VAL A 20 14.79 -2.43 -41.99
CA VAL A 20 14.96 -2.44 -40.53
C VAL A 20 13.55 -2.62 -39.95
N ALA A 21 13.07 -3.84 -39.91
CA ALA A 21 11.83 -4.18 -39.22
C ALA A 21 12.10 -4.16 -37.73
N CYS A 22 11.73 -3.08 -37.10
CA CYS A 22 11.00 -2.99 -35.84
C CYS A 22 11.36 -3.99 -34.75
N THR A 23 12.45 -3.75 -34.03
CA THR A 23 12.70 -4.36 -32.71
C THR A 23 12.09 -3.52 -31.57
N THR A 24 11.46 -2.38 -31.87
CA THR A 24 10.91 -1.46 -30.88
C THR A 24 9.60 -1.95 -30.26
N THR A 25 8.79 -2.78 -30.95
CA THR A 25 7.46 -3.19 -30.47
C THR A 25 7.52 -4.22 -29.33
N GLU A 26 8.42 -5.21 -29.41
CA GLU A 26 8.56 -6.22 -28.35
C GLU A 26 9.18 -5.64 -27.08
N GLN A 27 10.15 -4.75 -27.19
CA GLN A 27 10.78 -4.10 -26.05
C GLN A 27 9.81 -3.13 -25.36
N THR A 28 8.94 -2.47 -26.12
CA THR A 28 7.88 -1.59 -25.58
C THR A 28 6.83 -2.39 -24.83
N ILE A 29 6.35 -3.50 -25.40
CA ILE A 29 5.36 -4.39 -24.75
C ILE A 29 5.94 -4.98 -23.47
N GLY A 30 7.19 -5.45 -23.48
CA GLY A 30 7.84 -6.01 -22.30
C GLY A 30 8.03 -4.98 -21.17
N THR A 31 8.39 -3.73 -21.49
CA THR A 31 8.54 -2.65 -20.51
C THR A 31 7.20 -2.17 -19.96
N ASP A 32 6.15 -2.10 -20.77
CA ASP A 32 4.80 -1.76 -20.33
C ASP A 32 4.21 -2.83 -19.42
N ALA A 33 4.47 -4.11 -19.71
CA ALA A 33 4.10 -5.22 -18.82
C ALA A 33 4.86 -5.18 -17.49
N SER A 34 6.11 -4.73 -17.50
CA SER A 34 6.94 -4.60 -16.29
C SER A 34 6.43 -3.47 -15.39
N VAL A 35 6.22 -2.27 -15.91
CA VAL A 35 5.71 -1.15 -15.10
C VAL A 35 4.26 -1.38 -14.66
N SER A 36 3.46 -2.08 -15.46
CA SER A 36 2.11 -2.52 -15.04
C SER A 36 2.16 -3.48 -13.85
N ALA A 37 3.07 -4.45 -13.87
CA ALA A 37 3.27 -5.33 -12.72
C ALA A 37 3.74 -4.55 -11.48
N THR A 38 4.62 -3.58 -11.65
CA THR A 38 5.07 -2.68 -10.58
C THR A 38 3.90 -1.90 -9.97
N ALA A 39 3.00 -1.35 -10.80
CA ALA A 39 1.83 -0.61 -10.32
C ALA A 39 0.90 -1.48 -9.47
N VAL A 40 0.64 -2.72 -9.89
CA VAL A 40 -0.17 -3.67 -9.12
C VAL A 40 0.51 -4.06 -7.81
N ASP A 41 1.83 -4.25 -7.81
CA ASP A 41 2.61 -4.63 -6.64
C ASP A 41 2.69 -3.49 -5.62
N GLU A 42 2.90 -2.24 -6.08
CA GLU A 42 2.86 -1.04 -5.23
C GLU A 42 1.47 -0.86 -4.59
N ALA A 43 0.40 -0.95 -5.38
CA ALA A 43 -0.96 -0.83 -4.88
C ALA A 43 -1.27 -1.88 -3.81
N GLN A 44 -0.84 -3.12 -4.00
CA GLN A 44 -1.01 -4.20 -3.01
C GLN A 44 -0.23 -3.90 -1.73
N ALA A 45 1.05 -3.54 -1.83
CA ALA A 45 1.88 -3.23 -0.67
C ALA A 45 1.31 -2.05 0.13
N ALA A 46 0.86 -1.00 -0.55
CA ALA A 46 0.24 0.16 0.05
C ALA A 46 -1.07 -0.18 0.77
N SER A 47 -1.95 -1.00 0.16
CA SER A 47 -3.19 -1.48 0.79
C SER A 47 -2.93 -2.34 2.02
N VAL A 48 -1.98 -3.27 1.94
CA VAL A 48 -1.57 -4.10 3.09
C VAL A 48 -1.04 -3.24 4.24
N ASN A 49 -0.20 -2.25 3.92
CA ASN A 49 0.31 -1.33 4.95
C ASN A 49 -0.80 -0.57 5.66
N ASP A 50 -1.78 -0.03 4.91
CA ASP A 50 -2.89 0.71 5.49
C ASP A 50 -3.85 -0.18 6.27
N GLU A 51 -4.09 -1.42 5.82
CA GLU A 51 -4.89 -2.41 6.55
C GLU A 51 -4.29 -2.70 7.92
N VAL A 52 -2.98 -2.96 7.98
CA VAL A 52 -2.28 -3.25 9.25
C VAL A 52 -2.39 -2.08 10.22
N ILE A 53 -2.16 -0.84 9.74
CA ILE A 53 -2.28 0.36 10.58
C ILE A 53 -3.72 0.51 11.06
N SER A 54 -4.70 0.42 10.17
CA SER A 54 -6.11 0.64 10.52
C SER A 54 -6.65 -0.41 11.49
N SER A 55 -6.31 -1.69 11.28
CA SER A 55 -6.72 -2.78 12.17
C SER A 55 -6.08 -2.65 13.55
N ALA A 56 -4.78 -2.35 13.61
CA ALA A 56 -4.09 -2.18 14.88
C ALA A 56 -4.56 -0.92 15.63
N ASP A 57 -4.80 0.19 14.93
CA ASP A 57 -5.29 1.44 15.51
C ASP A 57 -6.64 1.26 16.22
N ALA A 58 -7.51 0.41 15.68
CA ALA A 58 -8.78 0.10 16.31
C ALA A 58 -8.59 -0.50 17.72
N TYR A 59 -7.65 -1.46 17.85
CA TYR A 59 -7.36 -2.10 19.15
C TYR A 59 -6.60 -1.16 20.09
N VAL A 60 -5.54 -0.50 19.61
CA VAL A 60 -4.72 0.40 20.41
C VAL A 60 -5.55 1.57 20.92
N SER A 61 -6.44 2.14 20.11
CA SER A 61 -7.35 3.22 20.53
C SER A 61 -8.32 2.77 21.62
N ALA A 62 -8.86 1.54 21.51
CA ALA A 62 -9.74 1.01 22.56
C ALA A 62 -9.00 0.79 23.89
N ILE A 63 -7.76 0.28 23.82
CA ILE A 63 -6.90 0.09 24.99
C ILE A 63 -6.52 1.43 25.62
N ASP A 64 -6.17 2.43 24.80
CA ASP A 64 -5.84 3.78 25.28
C ASP A 64 -7.05 4.45 25.96
N ALA A 65 -8.24 4.33 25.37
CA ALA A 65 -9.49 4.83 25.95
C ALA A 65 -9.85 4.15 27.28
N ALA A 66 -9.54 2.86 27.42
CA ALA A 66 -9.69 2.11 28.67
C ALA A 66 -8.58 2.39 29.71
N GLY A 67 -7.64 3.31 29.41
CA GLY A 67 -6.56 3.71 30.32
C GLY A 67 -5.49 2.64 30.50
N TYR A 68 -5.35 1.69 29.60
CA TYR A 68 -4.41 0.57 29.68
C TYR A 68 -4.54 -0.26 30.97
N THR A 69 -5.77 -0.32 31.54
CA THR A 69 -6.01 -0.99 32.84
C THR A 69 -6.05 -2.51 32.75
N ALA A 70 -6.07 -3.05 31.54
CA ALA A 70 -6.09 -4.48 31.33
C ALA A 70 -4.72 -5.11 31.56
N VAL A 71 -4.55 -5.77 32.70
CA VAL A 71 -3.42 -6.64 33.00
C VAL A 71 -3.81 -8.08 32.71
N GLY A 72 -3.11 -8.71 31.78
CA GLY A 72 -3.36 -10.10 31.38
C GLY A 72 -3.88 -10.24 29.98
N ALA A 73 -4.02 -11.48 29.51
CA ALA A 73 -4.69 -11.77 28.27
C ALA A 73 -6.11 -11.22 28.37
N ILE A 74 -6.45 -10.24 27.51
CA ILE A 74 -7.84 -9.90 27.32
C ILE A 74 -8.44 -11.06 26.54
N ASP A 75 -8.79 -12.12 27.24
CA ASP A 75 -9.61 -13.20 26.72
C ASP A 75 -10.95 -12.58 26.34
N LYS A 76 -11.13 -12.41 25.05
CA LYS A 76 -12.28 -11.78 24.41
C LYS A 76 -12.37 -10.29 24.78
N VAL A 77 -11.98 -9.42 23.86
CA VAL A 77 -12.59 -8.12 23.77
C VAL A 77 -14.06 -8.37 23.45
N SER A 78 -14.80 -8.82 24.49
CA SER A 78 -16.24 -8.71 24.49
C SER A 78 -16.48 -7.22 24.41
N SER A 79 -16.87 -6.83 23.21
CA SER A 79 -17.23 -5.50 22.77
C SER A 79 -17.49 -4.54 23.93
N PRO A 80 -16.74 -3.44 24.10
CA PRO A 80 -17.31 -2.32 24.83
C PRO A 80 -18.63 -2.01 24.12
N THR A 81 -19.69 -1.84 24.87
CA THR A 81 -21.06 -1.59 24.45
C THR A 81 -21.24 -0.23 23.77
N THR A 82 -20.39 0.13 22.86
CA THR A 82 -20.55 1.24 21.93
C THR A 82 -20.73 0.69 20.52
N ASN A 83 -21.84 1.01 19.91
CA ASN A 83 -22.42 0.45 18.69
C ASN A 83 -21.51 0.37 17.44
N GLY A 84 -20.23 0.67 17.52
CA GLY A 84 -19.26 0.64 16.43
C GLY A 84 -18.33 -0.57 16.41
N PHE A 85 -18.01 -1.16 17.54
CA PHE A 85 -16.94 -2.17 17.67
C PHE A 85 -17.39 -3.62 17.44
N LYS A 86 -18.65 -3.95 17.75
CA LYS A 86 -19.18 -5.32 17.64
C LYS A 86 -19.20 -5.87 16.20
N LYS A 87 -19.05 -5.01 15.20
CA LYS A 87 -19.15 -5.36 13.77
C LYS A 87 -17.77 -5.57 13.08
N ILE A 88 -16.67 -5.43 13.83
CA ILE A 88 -15.32 -5.32 13.26
C ILE A 88 -14.59 -6.68 13.25
N ILE A 89 -15.01 -7.66 14.05
CA ILE A 89 -14.22 -8.87 14.27
C ILE A 89 -15.13 -10.09 14.23
N ASP A 90 -15.07 -10.84 13.14
CA ASP A 90 -15.48 -12.23 13.09
C ASP A 90 -14.24 -13.09 13.43
N GLY A 91 -14.12 -13.48 14.71
CA GLY A 91 -13.03 -14.33 15.16
C GLY A 91 -12.52 -13.98 16.56
N VAL A 92 -11.62 -14.80 17.08
CA VAL A 92 -11.00 -14.61 18.40
C VAL A 92 -9.64 -13.93 18.21
N VAL A 93 -9.53 -12.68 18.66
CA VAL A 93 -8.27 -11.93 18.71
C VAL A 93 -7.86 -11.85 20.19
N THR A 94 -6.63 -12.30 20.48
CA THR A 94 -6.07 -12.18 21.83
C THR A 94 -5.17 -10.94 21.88
N ILE A 95 -5.37 -10.07 22.87
CA ILE A 95 -4.58 -8.88 23.07
C ILE A 95 -3.90 -8.95 24.44
N THR A 96 -2.60 -8.75 24.45
CA THR A 96 -1.80 -8.70 25.68
C THR A 96 -1.09 -7.35 25.79
N VAL A 97 -1.15 -6.74 26.97
CA VAL A 97 -0.46 -5.48 27.27
C VAL A 97 0.53 -5.75 28.41
N ASP A 98 1.81 -5.46 28.22
CA ASP A 98 2.88 -5.80 29.19
C ASP A 98 2.99 -4.81 30.35
N ARG A 99 2.39 -3.63 30.24
CA ARG A 99 2.34 -2.61 31.32
C ARG A 99 0.91 -2.12 31.51
N ALA A 100 0.44 -2.26 32.74
CA ALA A 100 -0.81 -1.66 33.16
C ALA A 100 -0.57 -0.22 33.67
N GLY A 101 -1.63 0.57 33.67
CA GLY A 101 -1.60 1.94 34.18
C GLY A 101 -1.52 2.99 33.06
N LEU A 102 -2.13 4.15 33.35
CA LEU A 102 -2.38 5.18 32.34
C LEU A 102 -1.10 5.82 31.78
N ASN A 103 -0.09 6.01 32.63
CA ASN A 103 1.09 6.81 32.33
C ASN A 103 2.41 6.01 32.24
N ASP A 104 2.33 4.69 32.30
CA ASP A 104 3.52 3.83 32.21
C ASP A 104 3.89 3.56 30.76
N PHE A 105 4.72 4.41 30.18
CA PHE A 105 5.22 4.24 28.81
C PHE A 105 6.72 3.93 28.81
N PRO A 106 7.24 3.26 27.76
CA PRO A 106 6.51 2.71 26.62
C PRO A 106 5.67 1.47 27.00
N LYS A 107 4.54 1.30 26.33
CA LYS A 107 3.73 0.08 26.42
C LYS A 107 4.03 -0.86 25.27
N LYS A 108 4.06 -2.16 25.54
CA LYS A 108 4.13 -3.18 24.50
C LYS A 108 2.79 -3.92 24.44
N ILE A 109 2.25 -3.99 23.25
CA ILE A 109 0.98 -4.62 22.97
C ILE A 109 1.23 -5.74 21.96
N CYS A 110 0.73 -6.94 22.24
CA CYS A 110 0.69 -8.03 21.27
C CYS A 110 -0.76 -8.22 20.84
N ILE A 111 -1.02 -8.16 19.54
CA ILE A 111 -2.30 -8.52 18.94
C ILE A 111 -2.09 -9.84 18.21
N ASP A 112 -2.75 -10.90 18.67
CA ASP A 112 -2.66 -12.25 18.12
C ASP A 112 -3.96 -12.61 17.38
N PHE A 113 -3.88 -12.73 16.07
CA PHE A 113 -4.98 -13.15 15.19
C PHE A 113 -5.08 -14.67 15.03
N GLY A 114 -4.26 -15.43 15.78
CA GLY A 114 -4.25 -16.89 15.75
C GLY A 114 -3.67 -17.48 14.46
N THR A 115 -3.70 -18.80 14.38
CA THR A 115 -3.19 -19.57 13.24
C THR A 115 -4.24 -19.81 12.15
N ALA A 116 -5.52 -19.77 12.50
CA ALA A 116 -6.63 -19.90 11.54
C ALA A 116 -6.86 -18.60 10.77
N GLY A 117 -6.58 -17.45 11.41
CA GLY A 117 -6.81 -16.11 10.88
C GLY A 117 -8.20 -15.56 11.23
N VAL A 118 -8.31 -14.23 11.14
CA VAL A 118 -9.51 -13.46 11.50
C VAL A 118 -9.86 -12.53 10.35
N THR A 119 -11.11 -12.54 9.90
CA THR A 119 -11.60 -11.55 8.93
C THR A 119 -11.84 -10.22 9.64
N VAL A 120 -11.18 -9.18 9.16
CA VAL A 120 -11.33 -7.82 9.69
C VAL A 120 -12.32 -6.99 8.87
N LYS A 121 -12.62 -5.78 9.36
CA LYS A 121 -13.71 -4.92 8.83
C LYS A 121 -13.71 -4.73 7.32
N ARG A 122 -12.52 -4.65 6.69
CA ARG A 122 -12.36 -4.45 5.24
C ARG A 122 -12.41 -5.76 4.44
N GLY A 123 -12.77 -6.87 5.10
CA GLY A 123 -12.85 -8.20 4.48
C GLY A 123 -11.49 -8.84 4.21
N ASN A 124 -10.40 -8.30 4.74
CA ASN A 124 -9.09 -8.95 4.73
C ASN A 124 -9.01 -9.99 5.85
N VAL A 125 -8.26 -11.07 5.62
CA VAL A 125 -7.97 -12.09 6.62
C VAL A 125 -6.58 -11.84 7.19
N LEU A 126 -6.50 -11.56 8.49
CA LEU A 126 -5.24 -11.39 9.23
C LEU A 126 -4.95 -12.65 10.04
N LYS A 127 -3.68 -13.07 10.06
CA LYS A 127 -3.21 -14.26 10.78
C LYS A 127 -1.83 -13.98 11.39
N GLY A 128 -1.52 -14.60 12.55
CA GLY A 128 -0.26 -14.40 13.25
C GLY A 128 -0.29 -13.19 14.18
N LYS A 129 0.86 -12.60 14.49
CA LYS A 129 0.98 -11.62 15.56
C LYS A 129 1.56 -10.30 15.10
N ILE A 130 1.02 -9.22 15.68
CA ILE A 130 1.59 -7.87 15.59
C ILE A 130 2.04 -7.47 16.99
N TYR A 131 3.30 -7.09 17.13
CA TYR A 131 3.85 -6.48 18.33
C TYR A 131 3.93 -4.97 18.12
N ILE A 132 3.34 -4.20 19.05
CA ILE A 132 3.28 -2.75 18.96
C ILE A 132 3.91 -2.16 20.21
N THR A 133 4.92 -1.29 20.04
CA THR A 133 5.45 -0.46 21.11
C THR A 133 4.84 0.93 20.99
N VAL A 134 4.13 1.37 22.04
CA VAL A 134 3.49 2.70 22.11
C VAL A 134 4.32 3.58 23.04
N SER A 135 4.86 4.69 22.54
CA SER A 135 5.77 5.57 23.30
C SER A 135 5.07 6.55 24.22
N GLY A 136 3.78 6.79 24.04
CA GLY A 136 2.97 7.75 24.80
C GLY A 136 1.51 7.67 24.41
N ARG A 137 0.66 8.47 25.07
CA ARG A 137 -0.77 8.54 24.74
C ARG A 137 -0.99 8.97 23.29
N MET A 138 -1.91 8.31 22.63
CA MET A 138 -2.13 8.51 21.19
C MET A 138 -2.66 9.90 20.81
N THR A 139 -3.13 10.66 21.79
CA THR A 139 -3.60 12.05 21.64
C THR A 139 -2.49 13.09 21.86
N VAL A 140 -1.29 12.66 22.26
CA VAL A 140 -0.15 13.55 22.53
C VAL A 140 0.75 13.61 21.30
N ALA A 141 0.98 14.80 20.76
CA ALA A 141 1.88 15.00 19.63
C ALA A 141 3.30 14.49 19.96
N GLY A 142 3.93 13.83 19.01
CA GLY A 142 5.22 13.13 19.17
C GLY A 142 5.09 11.68 19.63
N SER A 143 3.92 11.24 20.11
CA SER A 143 3.70 9.83 20.46
C SER A 143 3.73 8.96 19.20
N SER A 144 4.38 7.80 19.32
CA SER A 144 4.58 6.87 18.22
C SER A 144 4.12 5.46 18.55
N ARG A 145 3.84 4.72 17.51
CA ARG A 145 3.59 3.27 17.53
C ARG A 145 4.56 2.62 16.57
N THR A 146 5.37 1.71 17.07
CA THR A 146 6.29 0.91 16.27
C THR A 146 5.75 -0.51 16.18
N PHE A 147 5.61 -1.02 14.97
CA PHE A 147 5.03 -2.32 14.66
C PHE A 147 6.12 -3.28 14.23
N LEU A 148 6.07 -4.50 14.74
CA LEU A 148 6.86 -5.64 14.32
C LEU A 148 5.95 -6.85 14.10
N PHE A 149 6.32 -7.73 13.21
CA PHE A 149 5.50 -8.87 12.78
C PHE A 149 6.13 -10.19 13.17
N SER A 150 5.31 -11.16 13.60
CA SER A 150 5.74 -12.54 13.82
C SER A 150 4.73 -13.48 13.18
N ASP A 151 5.21 -14.24 12.17
CA ASP A 151 4.38 -15.13 11.37
C ASP A 151 3.06 -14.49 10.94
N PHE A 152 3.17 -13.21 10.54
CA PHE A 152 2.00 -12.39 10.24
C PHE A 152 1.69 -12.42 8.75
N TYR A 153 0.41 -12.60 8.45
CA TYR A 153 -0.08 -12.74 7.08
C TYR A 153 -1.32 -11.87 6.86
N VAL A 154 -1.43 -11.34 5.66
CA VAL A 154 -2.62 -10.65 5.15
C VAL A 154 -3.08 -11.39 3.90
N ASN A 155 -4.28 -11.96 3.90
CA ASN A 155 -4.83 -12.76 2.80
C ASN A 155 -3.87 -13.86 2.31
N GLY A 156 -3.17 -14.53 3.23
CA GLY A 156 -2.20 -15.58 2.92
C GLY A 156 -0.80 -15.11 2.53
N ASN A 157 -0.60 -13.81 2.25
CA ASN A 157 0.71 -13.24 1.96
C ASN A 157 1.40 -12.87 3.27
N GLN A 158 2.65 -13.33 3.46
CA GLN A 158 3.42 -13.04 4.67
C GLN A 158 3.98 -11.62 4.63
N LEU A 159 3.74 -10.84 5.68
CA LEU A 159 4.33 -9.53 5.88
C LEU A 159 5.50 -9.63 6.86
N LYS A 160 6.67 -9.17 6.42
CA LYS A 160 7.89 -9.06 7.22
C LYS A 160 8.36 -7.61 7.24
N GLY A 161 9.10 -7.24 8.28
CA GLY A 161 9.65 -5.90 8.42
C GLY A 161 9.05 -5.16 9.60
N GLY A 162 8.79 -3.88 9.43
CA GLY A 162 8.22 -3.06 10.49
C GLY A 162 7.94 -1.64 10.05
N LYS A 163 7.16 -0.96 10.88
CA LYS A 163 6.74 0.41 10.59
C LYS A 163 6.62 1.23 11.87
N THR A 164 6.75 2.53 11.71
CA THR A 164 6.49 3.51 12.78
C THR A 164 5.44 4.50 12.30
N VAL A 165 4.43 4.71 13.12
CA VAL A 165 3.38 5.72 12.94
C VAL A 165 3.50 6.71 14.08
N MET A 166 3.76 7.98 13.78
CA MET A 166 3.92 9.05 14.79
C MET A 166 2.81 10.07 14.62
N PHE A 167 2.11 10.36 15.70
CA PHE A 167 1.15 11.46 15.75
C PHE A 167 1.88 12.79 15.78
N LYS A 168 1.61 13.66 14.85
CA LYS A 168 2.25 14.97 14.70
C LYS A 168 1.43 16.12 15.26
N GLY A 169 0.23 15.83 15.78
CA GLY A 169 -0.72 16.85 16.24
C GLY A 169 -1.73 17.21 15.14
N TYR A 170 -1.99 18.50 15.03
CA TYR A 170 -2.98 19.04 14.10
C TYR A 170 -2.28 19.97 13.10
N ASN A 171 -2.66 19.89 11.84
CA ASN A 171 -2.16 20.78 10.80
C ASN A 171 -2.87 22.14 10.84
N ASP A 172 -2.53 23.08 9.95
CA ASP A 172 -3.11 24.43 9.88
C ASP A 172 -4.63 24.42 9.69
N ALA A 173 -5.18 23.38 9.04
CA ALA A 173 -6.61 23.16 8.88
C ALA A 173 -7.27 22.46 10.08
N GLN A 174 -6.56 22.38 11.25
CA GLN A 174 -7.01 21.71 12.48
C GLN A 174 -7.40 20.24 12.27
N LYS A 175 -6.75 19.57 11.31
CA LYS A 175 -6.94 18.14 11.06
C LYS A 175 -5.79 17.33 11.70
N PRO A 176 -6.10 16.27 12.47
CA PRO A 176 -5.06 15.42 13.05
C PRO A 176 -4.32 14.68 11.95
N TYR A 177 -2.98 14.61 12.07
CA TYR A 177 -2.15 13.95 11.07
C TYR A 177 -1.01 13.15 11.69
N TRP A 178 -0.53 12.18 10.93
CA TRP A 178 0.53 11.26 11.32
C TRP A 178 1.56 11.15 10.20
N THR A 179 2.81 10.91 10.59
CA THR A 179 3.84 10.43 9.69
C THR A 179 3.94 8.92 9.81
N ILE A 180 4.18 8.25 8.69
CA ILE A 180 4.32 6.81 8.57
C ILE A 180 5.64 6.54 7.87
N VAL A 181 6.51 5.75 8.51
CA VAL A 181 7.72 5.21 7.90
C VAL A 181 7.63 3.70 7.99
N ALA A 182 7.73 3.01 6.85
CA ALA A 182 7.69 1.55 6.81
C ALA A 182 8.82 1.00 5.95
N LYS A 183 9.33 -0.17 6.36
CA LYS A 183 10.26 -1.01 5.58
C LYS A 183 9.75 -2.44 5.66
N ASP A 184 9.00 -2.82 4.63
CA ASP A 184 8.26 -4.07 4.61
C ASP A 184 8.73 -4.97 3.44
N THR A 185 8.56 -6.26 3.61
CA THR A 185 8.66 -7.26 2.55
C THR A 185 7.38 -8.09 2.56
N LEU A 186 6.64 -8.06 1.46
CA LEU A 186 5.48 -8.92 1.24
C LEU A 186 5.94 -10.17 0.50
N VAL A 187 5.84 -11.33 1.13
CA VAL A 187 6.12 -12.63 0.53
C VAL A 187 4.79 -13.26 0.14
N ARG A 188 4.56 -13.42 -1.14
CA ARG A 188 3.33 -14.00 -1.69
C ARG A 188 3.29 -15.52 -1.56
N THR A 189 2.11 -16.08 -1.76
CA THR A 189 1.89 -17.53 -1.74
C THR A 189 2.67 -18.28 -2.83
N ASP A 190 3.00 -17.60 -3.94
CA ASP A 190 3.87 -18.11 -5.01
C ASP A 190 5.37 -17.90 -4.74
N SER A 191 5.73 -17.48 -3.52
CA SER A 191 7.08 -17.16 -3.07
C SER A 191 7.72 -15.92 -3.70
N THR A 192 7.02 -15.18 -4.56
CA THR A 192 7.51 -13.88 -5.04
C THR A 192 7.55 -12.87 -3.90
N LYS A 193 8.50 -11.94 -3.96
CA LYS A 193 8.73 -10.96 -2.90
C LYS A 193 8.61 -9.55 -3.45
N VAL A 194 7.84 -8.72 -2.76
CA VAL A 194 7.81 -7.28 -3.00
C VAL A 194 8.48 -6.60 -1.81
N ILE A 195 9.57 -5.90 -2.06
CA ILE A 195 10.25 -5.05 -1.07
C ILE A 195 9.64 -3.66 -1.20
N TRP A 196 9.21 -3.10 -0.08
CA TRP A 196 8.50 -1.84 -0.06
C TRP A 196 8.94 -0.95 1.12
N ASN A 197 9.48 0.21 0.78
CA ASN A 197 9.84 1.23 1.75
C ASN A 197 9.01 2.48 1.47
N THR A 198 8.50 3.13 2.50
CA THR A 198 7.65 4.31 2.31
C THR A 198 7.83 5.33 3.42
N GLU A 199 7.65 6.60 3.02
CA GLU A 199 7.48 7.73 3.92
C GLU A 199 6.21 8.46 3.50
N ARG A 200 5.21 8.51 4.41
CA ARG A 200 3.88 9.04 4.13
C ARG A 200 3.41 9.97 5.23
N VAL A 201 2.58 10.91 4.83
CA VAL A 201 1.75 11.71 5.73
C VAL A 201 0.30 11.27 5.55
N ARG A 202 -0.35 10.90 6.65
CA ARG A 202 -1.75 10.52 6.71
C ARG A 202 -2.53 11.54 7.52
N THR A 203 -3.49 12.21 6.89
CA THR A 203 -4.33 13.24 7.51
C THR A 203 -5.77 12.76 7.57
N ARG A 204 -6.41 12.86 8.72
CA ARG A 204 -7.84 12.58 8.86
C ARG A 204 -8.64 13.74 8.25
N ILE A 205 -9.57 13.44 7.34
CA ILE A 205 -10.30 14.45 6.59
C ILE A 205 -11.81 14.50 6.89
N GLU A 206 -12.36 13.47 7.53
CA GLU A 206 -13.78 13.43 7.89
C GLU A 206 -13.98 13.07 9.36
N SER A 207 -15.18 13.42 9.86
CA SER A 207 -15.58 13.12 11.23
C SER A 207 -15.95 11.65 11.41
N ALA A 208 -16.03 11.22 12.67
CA ALA A 208 -16.43 9.87 13.02
C ALA A 208 -17.85 9.54 12.56
N ASP A 209 -18.76 10.52 12.50
CA ASP A 209 -20.18 10.34 12.13
C ASP A 209 -20.39 10.03 10.64
N ALA A 210 -19.55 10.61 9.77
CA ALA A 210 -19.54 10.33 8.32
C ALA A 210 -18.65 9.13 7.93
N GLY A 211 -18.06 8.45 8.92
CA GLY A 211 -17.01 7.48 8.72
C GLY A 211 -15.63 8.14 8.57
N VAL A 212 -14.63 7.46 9.09
CA VAL A 212 -13.25 7.97 9.06
C VAL A 212 -12.67 7.79 7.67
N LYS A 213 -12.29 8.89 7.03
CA LYS A 213 -11.49 8.92 5.81
C LYS A 213 -10.13 9.55 6.08
N TYR A 214 -9.15 9.13 5.32
CA TYR A 214 -7.80 9.68 5.37
C TYR A 214 -7.35 10.10 3.98
N SER A 215 -6.69 11.25 3.94
CA SER A 215 -5.88 11.70 2.81
C SER A 215 -4.43 11.31 3.08
N ILE A 216 -3.76 10.79 2.07
CA ILE A 216 -2.39 10.28 2.18
C ILE A 216 -1.55 10.90 1.07
N THR A 217 -0.40 11.47 1.46
CA THR A 217 0.65 11.96 0.57
C THR A 217 1.98 11.30 0.92
N GLY A 218 2.98 11.45 0.05
CA GLY A 218 4.34 10.93 0.29
C GLY A 218 4.85 10.05 -0.83
N THR A 219 5.88 9.28 -0.52
CA THR A 219 6.64 8.51 -1.50
C THR A 219 6.83 7.07 -1.05
N SER A 220 7.17 6.20 -1.99
CA SER A 220 7.73 4.89 -1.72
C SER A 220 8.82 4.53 -2.74
N ASN A 221 9.62 3.53 -2.39
CA ASN A 221 10.55 2.87 -3.29
C ASN A 221 10.61 1.39 -2.95
N GLY A 222 11.03 0.58 -3.90
CA GLY A 222 11.10 -0.84 -3.65
C GLY A 222 11.57 -1.67 -4.83
N ILE A 223 11.33 -2.97 -4.70
CA ILE A 223 11.58 -3.97 -5.74
C ILE A 223 10.29 -4.77 -5.89
N ASN A 224 9.75 -4.79 -7.10
CA ASN A 224 8.54 -5.55 -7.40
C ASN A 224 8.77 -7.06 -7.42
N GLY A 225 7.72 -7.85 -7.54
CA GLY A 225 7.76 -9.31 -7.56
C GLY A 225 8.55 -9.92 -8.75
N LYS A 226 8.95 -9.11 -9.73
CA LYS A 226 9.82 -9.50 -10.85
C LYS A 226 11.27 -9.02 -10.70
N GLY A 227 11.64 -8.48 -9.54
CA GLY A 227 12.99 -7.97 -9.27
C GLY A 227 13.29 -6.59 -9.85
N VAL A 228 12.28 -5.85 -10.31
CA VAL A 228 12.45 -4.51 -10.88
C VAL A 228 12.38 -3.46 -9.79
N ALA A 229 13.44 -2.66 -9.66
CA ALA A 229 13.47 -1.51 -8.77
C ALA A 229 12.57 -0.38 -9.29
N TYR A 230 11.93 0.34 -8.36
CA TYR A 230 11.04 1.45 -8.69
C TYR A 230 11.01 2.51 -7.59
N THR A 231 10.56 3.68 -7.97
CA THR A 231 10.11 4.75 -7.07
C THR A 231 8.65 5.08 -7.35
N MET A 232 7.96 5.57 -6.35
CA MET A 232 6.58 6.04 -6.45
C MET A 232 6.43 7.35 -5.68
N GLU A 233 5.69 8.27 -6.28
CA GLU A 233 5.26 9.50 -5.64
C GLU A 233 3.74 9.63 -5.74
N ILE A 234 3.09 9.96 -4.64
CA ILE A 234 1.66 10.30 -4.64
C ILE A 234 1.54 11.71 -5.22
N ASP A 235 0.70 11.88 -6.25
CA ASP A 235 0.42 13.18 -6.84
C ASP A 235 -0.09 14.15 -5.75
N PRO A 236 0.64 15.22 -5.43
CA PRO A 236 0.25 16.13 -4.35
C PRO A 236 -1.05 16.87 -4.62
N THR A 237 -1.47 16.97 -5.88
CA THR A 237 -2.76 17.57 -6.30
C THR A 237 -3.91 16.56 -6.23
N LYS A 238 -3.59 15.26 -6.20
CA LYS A 238 -4.55 14.15 -6.12
C LYS A 238 -4.11 13.15 -5.04
N PRO A 239 -4.12 13.54 -3.75
CA PRO A 239 -3.72 12.66 -2.66
C PRO A 239 -4.57 11.38 -2.64
N LEU A 240 -3.98 10.28 -2.19
CA LEU A 240 -4.73 9.03 -2.03
C LEU A 240 -5.77 9.17 -0.92
N ILE A 241 -6.98 8.73 -1.20
CA ILE A 241 -8.08 8.70 -0.24
C ILE A 241 -8.42 7.25 0.11
N ILE A 242 -8.49 6.95 1.41
CA ILE A 242 -8.98 5.68 1.90
C ILE A 242 -10.07 5.89 2.93
N GLY A 243 -11.16 5.15 2.79
CA GLY A 243 -12.34 5.21 3.67
C GLY A 243 -12.46 4.01 4.59
N ALA A 244 -13.32 4.14 5.59
CA ALA A 244 -13.69 3.03 6.44
C ALA A 244 -14.43 1.95 5.63
N GLY A 245 -13.99 0.70 5.75
CA GLY A 245 -14.67 -0.45 5.12
C GLY A 245 -14.21 -0.77 3.69
N CYS A 246 -13.41 0.06 3.04
CA CYS A 246 -12.83 -0.26 1.75
C CYS A 246 -11.40 -0.80 1.90
N PRO A 247 -11.05 -1.96 1.31
CA PRO A 247 -9.69 -2.51 1.35
C PRO A 247 -8.73 -1.81 0.38
N TYR A 248 -9.24 -0.93 -0.48
CA TYR A 248 -8.47 -0.21 -1.50
C TYR A 248 -8.56 1.30 -1.30
N PHE A 249 -7.61 2.04 -1.88
CA PHE A 249 -7.78 3.47 -2.08
C PHE A 249 -8.95 3.70 -3.04
N VAL A 250 -9.78 4.69 -2.75
CA VAL A 250 -10.99 4.96 -3.52
C VAL A 250 -10.80 6.13 -4.50
N SER A 251 -9.77 6.95 -4.30
CA SER A 251 -9.39 8.00 -5.24
C SER A 251 -7.96 8.45 -5.01
N GLY A 252 -7.46 9.30 -5.89
CA GLY A 252 -6.11 9.81 -5.88
C GLY A 252 -5.24 9.16 -6.95
N ALA A 253 -4.03 9.68 -7.13
CA ALA A 253 -3.13 9.19 -8.17
C ALA A 253 -1.70 9.07 -7.68
N VAL A 254 -0.95 8.14 -8.28
CA VAL A 254 0.47 7.95 -8.02
C VAL A 254 1.25 7.86 -9.33
N ILE A 255 2.45 8.43 -9.33
CA ILE A 255 3.42 8.31 -10.41
C ILE A 255 4.42 7.24 -10.01
N ILE A 256 4.51 6.18 -10.80
CA ILE A 256 5.45 5.07 -10.59
C ILE A 256 6.52 5.15 -11.65
N THR A 257 7.78 5.17 -11.23
CA THR A 257 8.93 5.26 -12.12
C THR A 257 9.84 4.06 -11.92
N THR A 258 10.14 3.37 -13.02
CA THR A 258 11.19 2.36 -13.14
C THR A 258 12.34 2.93 -13.98
N GLU A 259 13.47 2.23 -14.03
CA GLU A 259 14.61 2.65 -14.89
C GLU A 259 14.19 2.98 -16.34
N LYS A 260 13.20 2.24 -16.86
CA LYS A 260 12.81 2.28 -18.28
C LYS A 260 11.57 3.12 -18.56
N ARG A 261 10.66 3.27 -17.61
CA ARG A 261 9.33 3.84 -17.84
C ARG A 261 8.74 4.45 -16.59
N SER A 262 7.88 5.45 -16.81
CA SER A 262 6.95 5.95 -15.80
C SER A 262 5.52 5.62 -16.19
N ALA A 263 4.66 5.46 -15.19
CA ALA A 263 3.24 5.23 -15.35
C ALA A 263 2.46 6.05 -14.30
N LEU A 264 1.28 6.52 -14.68
CA LEU A 264 0.31 7.12 -13.77
C LEU A 264 -0.73 6.06 -13.42
N LEU A 265 -0.87 5.76 -12.13
CA LEU A 265 -1.94 4.92 -11.59
C LEU A 265 -2.94 5.82 -10.90
N ASP A 266 -4.18 5.87 -11.40
CA ASP A 266 -5.29 6.66 -10.84
C ASP A 266 -6.34 5.70 -10.26
N TYR A 267 -6.67 5.90 -8.98
CA TYR A 267 -7.60 5.06 -8.21
C TYR A 267 -9.07 5.45 -8.39
N GLY A 268 -9.37 6.44 -9.26
CA GLY A 268 -10.72 6.79 -9.63
C GLY A 268 -11.33 7.92 -8.81
N ASP A 269 -12.66 7.92 -8.74
CA ASP A 269 -13.52 9.05 -8.36
C ASP A 269 -14.06 8.99 -6.92
N GLY A 270 -13.68 8.01 -6.15
CA GLY A 270 -14.19 7.81 -4.77
C GLY A 270 -15.08 6.58 -4.63
N THR A 271 -15.35 5.84 -5.71
CA THR A 271 -16.08 4.58 -5.67
C THR A 271 -15.23 3.50 -4.98
N ALA A 272 -15.87 2.74 -4.08
CA ALA A 272 -15.19 1.68 -3.34
C ALA A 272 -15.18 0.37 -4.14
N ASP A 273 -14.27 0.25 -5.09
CA ASP A 273 -14.10 -0.93 -5.93
C ASP A 273 -12.63 -1.40 -6.00
N ALA A 274 -12.36 -2.42 -6.79
CA ALA A 274 -11.04 -3.01 -6.98
C ALA A 274 -10.43 -2.60 -8.33
N ILE A 275 -10.84 -1.45 -8.88
CA ILE A 275 -10.47 -1.00 -10.21
C ILE A 275 -9.62 0.26 -10.09
N ALA A 276 -8.61 0.37 -10.93
CA ALA A 276 -7.83 1.58 -11.14
C ALA A 276 -7.49 1.71 -12.62
N THR A 277 -7.12 2.91 -13.07
CA THR A 277 -6.62 3.12 -14.41
C THR A 277 -5.12 3.33 -14.41
N LEU A 278 -4.43 2.73 -15.36
CA LEU A 278 -2.99 2.84 -15.56
C LEU A 278 -2.70 3.48 -16.91
N THR A 279 -2.06 4.63 -16.88
CA THR A 279 -1.64 5.36 -18.10
C THR A 279 -0.14 5.22 -18.30
N ILE A 280 0.26 4.71 -19.47
CA ILE A 280 1.65 4.55 -19.89
C ILE A 280 1.78 5.17 -21.28
N ASN A 281 2.69 6.13 -21.47
CA ASN A 281 2.90 6.83 -22.76
C ASN A 281 1.60 7.38 -23.38
N GLY A 282 0.69 7.91 -22.56
CA GLY A 282 -0.61 8.43 -23.02
C GLY A 282 -1.68 7.39 -23.31
N VAL A 283 -1.37 6.09 -23.21
CA VAL A 283 -2.34 5.02 -23.36
C VAL A 283 -2.85 4.60 -21.99
N THR A 284 -4.15 4.70 -21.77
CA THR A 284 -4.81 4.36 -20.51
C THR A 284 -5.50 2.99 -20.64
N LYS A 285 -5.35 2.17 -19.61
CA LYS A 285 -6.03 0.88 -19.48
C LYS A 285 -6.52 0.68 -18.05
N GLU A 286 -7.61 -0.04 -17.90
CA GLU A 286 -8.09 -0.49 -16.60
C GLU A 286 -7.21 -1.62 -16.06
N ILE A 287 -6.96 -1.60 -14.75
CA ILE A 287 -6.29 -2.68 -14.03
C ILE A 287 -7.10 -3.09 -12.81
N LYS A 288 -7.01 -4.36 -12.46
CA LYS A 288 -7.62 -4.89 -11.24
C LYS A 288 -6.61 -4.91 -10.11
N LEU A 289 -6.99 -4.29 -8.99
CA LEU A 289 -6.18 -4.26 -7.77
C LEU A 289 -6.19 -5.63 -7.08
N LYS A 290 -5.06 -6.00 -6.46
CA LYS A 290 -4.93 -7.23 -5.66
C LYS A 290 -5.25 -6.94 -4.19
N LYS A 291 -5.93 -7.90 -3.56
CA LYS A 291 -6.06 -7.98 -2.09
C LYS A 291 -4.83 -8.61 -1.46
#